data_b7d0b3e0b8e15983535262796a8c86de
#
_entry.id   b7d0b3e0b8e15983535262796a8c86de
#
_cell.length_a   1.000
_cell.length_b   1.000
_cell.length_c   1.000
_cell.angle_alpha   90.00
_cell.angle_beta   90.00
_cell.angle_gamma   90.00
#
_symmetry.space_group_name_H-M   'P 1'
#
loop_
_entity.id
_entity.type
_entity.pdbx_description
1 polymer ?
#
loop_
_entity_poly.entity_id
_entity_poly.type
_entity_poly.pdbx_seq_one_letter_code
_entity_poly.pdbx_strand_id
1 'polypeptide(L)'
;ILMDEFKKNFIEGLRQKKPQLLTNNLIADVETPISCLLKIQKNQKYSFLLESVEGGSLRGRYSLLGCDPDIIWKVENNSAEIIYNYENYNYDISKKPIDSLKNLIDLSKFDRGKIEVPYPILVGYLGYPMIKYMEQIKLKNPR
;
A
#
# COMPACT_ATOMS: atom_id res chain seq x y z
N ILE A 1 25.61 -13.39 -16.30
CA ILE A 1 26.03 -11.98 -16.49
C ILE A 1 24.93 -11.03 -16.00
N LEU A 2 23.70 -11.12 -16.50
CA LEU A 2 22.58 -10.23 -16.06
C LEU A 2 22.21 -10.39 -14.58
N MET A 3 22.23 -11.62 -14.07
CA MET A 3 21.91 -11.92 -12.65
C MET A 3 22.97 -11.36 -11.70
N ASP A 4 24.23 -11.34 -12.10
CA ASP A 4 25.32 -10.81 -11.29
C ASP A 4 25.29 -9.28 -11.20
N GLU A 5 24.91 -8.61 -12.29
CA GLU A 5 24.75 -7.15 -12.31
C GLU A 5 23.55 -6.70 -11.46
N PHE A 6 22.41 -7.39 -11.56
CA PHE A 6 21.26 -7.14 -10.72
C PHE A 6 21.59 -7.29 -9.23
N LYS A 7 22.29 -8.38 -8.87
CA LYS A 7 22.72 -8.64 -7.50
C LYS A 7 23.69 -7.58 -6.98
N LYS A 8 24.62 -7.13 -7.81
CA LYS A 8 25.54 -6.03 -7.46
C LYS A 8 24.79 -4.74 -7.17
N ASN A 9 23.88 -4.34 -8.06
CA ASN A 9 23.10 -3.11 -7.91
C ASN A 9 22.21 -3.16 -6.67
N PHE A 10 21.62 -4.31 -6.39
CA PHE A 10 20.82 -4.51 -5.17
C PHE A 10 21.67 -4.38 -3.90
N ILE A 11 22.82 -5.04 -3.85
CA ILE A 11 23.73 -4.95 -2.69
C ILE A 11 24.21 -3.51 -2.48
N GLU A 12 24.54 -2.81 -3.56
CA GLU A 12 24.98 -1.41 -3.46
C GLU A 12 23.84 -0.50 -2.96
N GLY A 13 22.62 -0.72 -3.44
CA GLY A 13 21.43 -0.03 -2.92
C GLY A 13 21.20 -0.26 -1.43
N LEU A 14 21.40 -1.49 -0.94
CA LEU A 14 21.33 -1.81 0.50
C LEU A 14 22.40 -1.06 1.29
N ARG A 15 23.65 -1.04 0.83
CA ARG A 15 24.75 -0.28 1.48
C ARG A 15 24.44 1.19 1.57
N GLN A 16 23.82 1.76 0.54
CA GLN A 16 23.41 3.16 0.50
C GLN A 16 22.09 3.44 1.23
N LYS A 17 21.47 2.42 1.85
CA LYS A 17 20.16 2.51 2.51
C LYS A 17 19.07 3.10 1.61
N LYS A 18 19.15 2.84 0.31
CA LYS A 18 18.13 3.27 -0.66
C LYS A 18 16.95 2.32 -0.65
N PRO A 19 15.71 2.84 -0.66
CA PRO A 19 14.53 2.01 -0.87
C PRO A 19 14.64 1.29 -2.22
N GLN A 20 14.34 -0.01 -2.23
CA GLN A 20 14.45 -0.82 -3.44
C GLN A 20 13.19 -1.67 -3.61
N LEU A 21 12.82 -1.91 -4.85
CA LEU A 21 11.74 -2.82 -5.20
C LEU A 21 12.31 -4.08 -5.83
N LEU A 22 12.01 -5.22 -5.24
CA LEU A 22 12.29 -6.53 -5.81
C LEU A 22 11.02 -7.09 -6.43
N THR A 23 11.12 -7.55 -7.66
CA THR A 23 10.00 -8.17 -8.38
C THR A 23 10.38 -9.57 -8.85
N ASN A 24 9.39 -10.46 -8.85
CA ASN A 24 9.49 -11.77 -9.45
C ASN A 24 8.21 -12.07 -10.24
N ASN A 25 8.34 -12.73 -11.37
CA ASN A 25 7.21 -13.13 -12.19
C ASN A 25 6.97 -14.63 -12.01
N LEU A 26 5.74 -14.97 -11.64
CA LEU A 26 5.30 -16.34 -11.50
C LEU A 26 4.24 -16.66 -12.54
N ILE A 27 4.30 -17.86 -13.10
CA ILE A 27 3.26 -18.38 -13.99
C ILE A 27 2.05 -18.75 -13.10
N ALA A 28 0.89 -18.22 -13.43
CA ALA A 28 -0.33 -18.40 -12.65
C ALA A 28 -1.56 -18.72 -13.53
N ASP A 29 -1.36 -19.48 -14.61
CA ASP A 29 -2.37 -19.74 -15.65
C ASP A 29 -3.65 -20.41 -15.10
N VAL A 30 -3.53 -21.14 -14.00
CA VAL A 30 -4.64 -21.84 -13.33
C VAL A 30 -5.20 -21.09 -12.13
N GLU A 31 -4.67 -19.91 -11.84
CA GLU A 31 -5.06 -19.13 -10.67
C GLU A 31 -6.03 -18.00 -11.04
N THR A 32 -6.94 -17.72 -10.10
CA THR A 32 -7.73 -16.49 -10.12
C THR A 32 -7.22 -15.54 -9.04
N PRO A 33 -7.51 -14.22 -9.11
CA PRO A 33 -7.17 -13.30 -8.04
C PRO A 33 -7.69 -13.75 -6.67
N ILE A 34 -8.90 -14.31 -6.64
CA ILE A 34 -9.51 -14.83 -5.40
C ILE A 34 -8.75 -16.05 -4.89
N SER A 35 -8.42 -17.03 -5.77
CA SER A 35 -7.67 -18.22 -5.35
C SER A 35 -6.27 -17.86 -4.85
N CYS A 36 -5.62 -16.89 -5.47
CA CYS A 36 -4.35 -16.35 -5.00
C CYS A 36 -4.49 -15.74 -3.61
N LEU A 37 -5.49 -14.86 -3.41
CA LEU A 37 -5.73 -14.26 -2.11
C LEU A 37 -5.93 -15.31 -1.02
N LEU A 38 -6.78 -16.31 -1.26
CA LEU A 38 -7.06 -17.38 -0.30
C LEU A 38 -5.80 -18.17 0.08
N LYS A 39 -4.87 -18.34 -0.87
CA LYS A 39 -3.60 -19.02 -0.62
C LYS A 39 -2.63 -18.20 0.22
N ILE A 40 -2.54 -16.88 -0.02
CA ILE A 40 -1.56 -16.04 0.69
C ILE A 40 -2.08 -15.53 2.03
N GLN A 41 -3.39 -15.24 2.15
CA GLN A 41 -3.93 -14.67 3.39
C GLN A 41 -3.88 -15.65 4.56
N LYS A 42 -4.04 -16.96 4.32
CA LYS A 42 -4.08 -18.00 5.36
C LYS A 42 -4.88 -17.53 6.60
N ASN A 43 -4.19 -17.30 7.72
CA ASN A 43 -4.76 -16.80 8.97
C ASN A 43 -4.48 -15.31 9.20
N GLN A 44 -4.09 -14.56 8.17
CA GLN A 44 -3.77 -13.14 8.29
C GLN A 44 -5.03 -12.32 8.53
N LYS A 45 -4.97 -11.44 9.53
CA LYS A 45 -6.10 -10.59 9.92
C LYS A 45 -6.39 -9.49 8.88
N TYR A 46 -5.36 -9.00 8.24
CA TYR A 46 -5.45 -7.90 7.29
C TYR A 46 -5.02 -8.36 5.91
N SER A 47 -5.95 -8.30 4.97
CA SER A 47 -5.70 -8.61 3.57
C SER A 47 -6.60 -7.75 2.70
N PHE A 48 -6.23 -7.56 1.44
CA PHE A 48 -7.05 -6.84 0.47
C PHE A 48 -7.00 -7.51 -0.89
N LEU A 49 -8.04 -7.29 -1.67
CA LEU A 49 -8.12 -7.57 -3.09
C LEU A 49 -8.80 -6.38 -3.77
N LEU A 50 -8.10 -5.76 -4.70
CA LEU A 50 -8.64 -4.73 -5.57
C LEU A 50 -8.68 -5.26 -6.99
N GLU A 51 -9.86 -5.30 -7.57
CA GLU A 51 -10.09 -5.73 -8.93
C GLU A 51 -10.58 -4.56 -9.78
N SER A 52 -9.96 -4.36 -10.93
CA SER A 52 -10.42 -3.38 -11.90
C SER A 52 -11.57 -3.99 -12.71
N VAL A 53 -12.74 -3.37 -12.62
CA VAL A 53 -13.91 -3.70 -13.45
C VAL A 53 -14.19 -2.48 -14.32
N GLU A 54 -13.86 -2.57 -15.61
CA GLU A 54 -14.31 -1.58 -16.58
C GLU A 54 -15.74 -1.90 -17.01
N GLY A 55 -16.59 -0.90 -17.05
CA GLY A 55 -17.98 -1.04 -17.47
C GLY A 55 -18.06 -1.49 -18.93
N GLY A 56 -18.55 -2.70 -19.17
CA GLY A 56 -18.70 -3.29 -20.50
C GLY A 56 -17.87 -4.55 -20.73
N SER A 57 -17.47 -4.79 -21.97
CA SER A 57 -16.79 -6.02 -22.40
C SER A 57 -15.28 -6.08 -22.11
N LEU A 58 -14.67 -4.98 -21.65
CA LEU A 58 -13.25 -4.93 -21.34
C LEU A 58 -13.01 -5.27 -19.86
N ARG A 59 -12.31 -6.37 -19.61
CA ARG A 59 -11.83 -6.72 -18.27
C ARG A 59 -10.72 -5.76 -17.85
N GLY A 60 -10.73 -5.34 -16.61
CA GLY A 60 -9.62 -4.59 -16.02
C GLY A 60 -8.32 -5.38 -16.16
N ARG A 61 -7.22 -4.67 -16.46
CA ARG A 61 -5.92 -5.30 -16.77
C ARG A 61 -5.23 -5.89 -15.55
N TYR A 62 -5.51 -5.36 -14.38
CA TYR A 62 -4.79 -5.73 -13.16
C TYR A 62 -5.74 -6.01 -12.00
N SER A 63 -5.39 -7.02 -11.22
CA SER A 63 -5.89 -7.21 -9.87
C SER A 63 -4.72 -7.05 -8.90
N LEU A 64 -4.94 -6.35 -7.80
CA LEU A 64 -3.94 -6.11 -6.76
C LEU A 64 -4.40 -6.80 -5.48
N LEU A 65 -3.53 -7.59 -4.91
CA LEU A 65 -3.82 -8.29 -3.66
C LEU A 65 -2.62 -8.24 -2.72
N GLY A 66 -2.89 -8.26 -1.44
CA GLY A 66 -1.86 -8.26 -0.41
C GLY A 66 -2.40 -8.66 0.95
N CYS A 67 -1.48 -9.00 1.84
CA CYS A 67 -1.77 -9.35 3.21
C CYS A 67 -0.59 -8.95 4.10
N ASP A 68 -0.78 -9.05 5.41
CA ASP A 68 0.25 -8.84 6.43
C ASP A 68 0.97 -7.48 6.30
N PRO A 69 0.22 -6.37 6.50
CA PRO A 69 0.82 -5.04 6.40
C PRO A 69 1.86 -4.82 7.49
N ASP A 70 2.93 -4.13 7.15
CA ASP A 70 3.97 -3.69 8.09
C ASP A 70 3.54 -2.48 8.92
N ILE A 71 2.62 -1.67 8.40
CA ILE A 71 2.07 -0.49 9.06
C ILE A 71 0.55 -0.43 8.86
N ILE A 72 -0.16 -0.12 9.95
CA ILE A 72 -1.59 0.18 9.89
C ILE A 72 -1.82 1.57 10.48
N TRP A 73 -2.16 2.51 9.61
CA TRP A 73 -2.56 3.86 9.95
C TRP A 73 -4.08 3.97 10.01
N LYS A 74 -4.60 4.60 11.05
CA LYS A 74 -6.04 4.77 11.29
C LYS A 74 -6.33 6.17 11.79
N VAL A 75 -7.50 6.70 11.46
CA VAL A 75 -8.04 7.92 12.05
C VAL A 75 -9.29 7.58 12.83
N GLU A 76 -9.29 7.91 14.09
CA GLU A 76 -10.43 7.78 14.98
C GLU A 76 -10.52 9.00 15.89
N ASN A 77 -11.73 9.47 16.16
CA ASN A 77 -11.98 10.61 17.05
C ASN A 77 -11.13 11.86 16.74
N ASN A 78 -10.96 12.19 15.46
CA ASN A 78 -10.14 13.31 14.95
C ASN A 78 -8.63 13.17 15.17
N SER A 79 -8.16 12.03 15.60
CA SER A 79 -6.74 11.74 15.80
C SER A 79 -6.26 10.67 14.84
N ALA A 80 -5.06 10.85 14.29
CA ALA A 80 -4.37 9.80 13.56
C ALA A 80 -3.55 8.96 14.52
N GLU A 81 -3.53 7.65 14.29
CA GLU A 81 -2.74 6.69 15.07
C GLU A 81 -2.13 5.62 14.16
N ILE A 82 -1.01 5.07 14.59
CA ILE A 82 -0.42 3.85 14.04
C ILE A 82 -0.77 2.72 14.99
N ILE A 83 -1.67 1.82 14.57
CA ILE A 83 -2.11 0.69 15.39
C ILE A 83 -1.27 -0.57 15.19
N TYR A 84 -0.42 -0.58 14.18
CA TYR A 84 0.55 -1.62 13.91
C TYR A 84 1.77 -1.03 13.21
N ASN A 85 2.95 -1.35 13.70
CA ASN A 85 4.23 -0.89 13.16
C ASN A 85 5.29 -1.97 13.41
N TYR A 86 5.49 -2.85 12.44
CA TYR A 86 6.34 -4.03 12.56
C TYR A 86 7.80 -3.67 12.88
N GLU A 87 8.31 -2.63 12.23
CA GLU A 87 9.72 -2.24 12.36
C GLU A 87 9.97 -1.06 13.32
N ASN A 88 8.93 -0.65 14.07
CA ASN A 88 8.99 0.50 14.99
C ASN A 88 9.51 1.78 14.32
N TYR A 89 9.11 2.02 13.07
CA TYR A 89 9.43 3.27 12.39
C TYR A 89 8.91 4.48 13.17
N ASN A 90 9.72 5.50 13.25
CA ASN A 90 9.32 6.75 13.90
C ASN A 90 8.54 7.63 12.91
N TYR A 91 7.22 7.56 12.98
CA TYR A 91 6.32 8.40 12.19
C TYR A 91 5.79 9.55 13.01
N ASP A 92 5.85 10.75 12.45
CA ASP A 92 5.21 11.93 13.04
C ASP A 92 3.69 11.88 12.79
N ILE A 93 2.96 11.39 13.81
CA ILE A 93 1.50 11.32 13.82
C ILE A 93 0.86 12.49 14.56
N SER A 94 1.63 13.41 15.11
CA SER A 94 1.14 14.58 15.88
C SER A 94 0.38 15.59 15.03
N LYS A 95 0.51 15.52 13.71
CA LYS A 95 -0.14 16.39 12.74
C LYS A 95 -1.61 16.05 12.55
N LYS A 96 -2.32 16.98 11.92
CA LYS A 96 -3.69 16.72 11.43
C LYS A 96 -3.74 15.44 10.60
N PRO A 97 -4.86 14.68 10.61
CA PRO A 97 -4.94 13.39 9.94
C PRO A 97 -4.42 13.37 8.50
N ILE A 98 -4.78 14.35 7.68
CA ILE A 98 -4.32 14.44 6.29
C ILE A 98 -2.82 14.69 6.20
N ASP A 99 -2.25 15.52 7.06
CA ASP A 99 -0.82 15.80 7.06
C ASP A 99 -0.02 14.58 7.54
N SER A 100 -0.55 13.85 8.52
CA SER A 100 0.00 12.56 8.95
C SER A 100 0.02 11.53 7.81
N LEU A 101 -1.09 11.42 7.06
CA LEU A 101 -1.17 10.52 5.90
C LEU A 101 -0.18 10.91 4.80
N LYS A 102 -0.07 12.21 4.48
CA LYS A 102 0.90 12.70 3.51
C LYS A 102 2.33 12.38 3.92
N ASN A 103 2.66 12.57 5.21
CA ASN A 103 3.97 12.22 5.74
C ASN A 103 4.25 10.73 5.58
N LEU A 104 3.29 9.86 5.89
CA LEU A 104 3.42 8.42 5.68
C LEU A 104 3.66 8.06 4.21
N ILE A 105 2.93 8.68 3.28
CA ILE A 105 3.12 8.51 1.84
C ILE A 105 4.53 8.94 1.43
N ASP A 106 4.99 10.10 1.90
CA ASP A 106 6.31 10.63 1.54
C ASP A 106 7.46 9.75 2.04
N LEU A 107 7.34 9.21 3.25
CA LEU A 107 8.29 8.26 3.82
C LEU A 107 8.32 6.90 3.10
N SER A 108 7.20 6.53 2.45
CA SER A 108 7.06 5.28 1.72
C SER A 108 7.48 5.37 0.26
N LYS A 109 7.90 6.54 -0.22
CA LYS A 109 8.32 6.73 -1.61
C LYS A 109 9.61 5.98 -1.93
N PHE A 110 9.64 5.36 -3.09
CA PHE A 110 10.85 4.74 -3.65
C PHE A 110 10.91 4.99 -5.16
N ASP A 111 12.10 4.86 -5.73
CA ASP A 111 12.28 4.95 -7.18
C ASP A 111 11.74 3.69 -7.85
N ARG A 112 10.74 3.85 -8.68
CA ARG A 112 10.10 2.74 -9.42
C ARG A 112 10.87 2.34 -10.68
N GLY A 113 11.85 3.14 -11.10
CA GLY A 113 12.57 2.89 -12.35
C GLY A 113 11.61 2.77 -13.54
N LYS A 114 11.82 1.72 -14.36
CA LYS A 114 11.00 1.43 -15.56
C LYS A 114 9.81 0.49 -15.31
N ILE A 115 9.36 0.37 -14.06
CA ILE A 115 8.28 -0.56 -13.71
C ILE A 115 6.94 0.04 -14.16
N GLU A 116 6.28 -0.61 -15.10
CA GLU A 116 5.01 -0.16 -15.67
C GLU A 116 3.79 -0.58 -14.84
N VAL A 117 3.93 -1.58 -13.99
CA VAL A 117 2.82 -2.10 -13.18
C VAL A 117 2.56 -1.17 -11.99
N PRO A 118 1.29 -0.82 -11.69
CA PRO A 118 0.97 -0.01 -10.51
C PRO A 118 1.24 -0.83 -9.24
N TYR A 119 2.24 -0.42 -8.47
CA TYR A 119 2.46 -0.95 -7.12
C TYR A 119 1.94 0.06 -6.11
N PRO A 120 0.85 -0.24 -5.40
CA PRO A 120 0.38 0.63 -4.33
C PRO A 120 1.36 0.55 -3.16
N ILE A 121 1.71 1.70 -2.63
CA ILE A 121 2.48 1.81 -1.39
C ILE A 121 1.55 1.66 -0.19
N LEU A 122 0.38 2.24 -0.29
CA LEU A 122 -0.66 2.22 0.73
C LEU A 122 -1.97 1.77 0.11
N VAL A 123 -2.68 0.89 0.80
CA VAL A 123 -4.01 0.42 0.42
C VAL A 123 -4.95 0.59 1.60
N GLY A 124 -6.14 1.13 1.33
CA GLY A 124 -7.14 1.37 2.36
C GLY A 124 -8.33 2.14 1.83
N TYR A 125 -9.11 2.73 2.73
CA TYR A 125 -10.24 3.56 2.36
C TYR A 125 -10.30 4.81 3.24
N LEU A 126 -10.84 5.87 2.68
CA LEU A 126 -11.19 7.08 3.39
C LEU A 126 -12.71 7.11 3.54
N GLY A 127 -13.19 6.93 4.77
CA GLY A 127 -14.61 7.03 5.07
C GLY A 127 -15.16 8.43 4.82
N TYR A 128 -16.47 8.56 4.59
CA TYR A 128 -17.12 9.84 4.32
C TYR A 128 -16.77 10.96 5.33
N PRO A 129 -16.66 10.69 6.66
CA PRO A 129 -16.29 11.72 7.61
C PRO A 129 -14.91 12.37 7.40
N MET A 130 -14.03 11.75 6.59
CA MET A 130 -12.71 12.31 6.27
C MET A 130 -12.79 13.61 5.46
N ILE A 131 -13.91 13.87 4.77
CA ILE A 131 -14.12 15.10 3.99
C ILE A 131 -13.96 16.37 4.84
N LYS A 132 -14.29 16.32 6.14
CA LYS A 132 -14.13 17.45 7.06
C LYS A 132 -12.68 17.91 7.24
N TYR A 133 -11.71 17.05 6.92
CA TYR A 133 -10.28 17.38 6.97
C TYR A 133 -9.74 17.91 5.65
N MET A 134 -10.48 17.73 4.56
CA MET A 134 -10.12 18.14 3.22
C MET A 134 -10.77 19.47 2.85
N GLU A 135 -12.01 19.68 3.32
CA GLU A 135 -12.82 20.86 3.00
C GLU A 135 -13.49 21.46 4.25
N GLN A 136 -13.85 22.74 4.18
CA GLN A 136 -14.54 23.43 5.27
C GLN A 136 -16.06 23.10 5.29
N ILE A 137 -16.37 21.82 5.48
CA ILE A 137 -17.77 21.35 5.53
C ILE A 137 -18.12 20.97 6.96
N LYS A 138 -19.27 21.45 7.44
CA LYS A 138 -19.87 21.01 8.70
C LYS A 138 -20.78 19.82 8.45
N LEU A 139 -20.39 18.64 8.91
CA LEU A 139 -21.26 17.46 8.86
C LEU A 139 -22.42 17.63 9.83
N LYS A 140 -23.66 17.38 9.36
CA LYS A 140 -24.87 17.52 10.20
C LYS A 140 -24.95 16.45 11.31
N ASN A 141 -24.39 15.28 11.08
CA ASN A 141 -24.37 14.15 12.05
C ASN A 141 -22.96 13.58 12.13
N PRO A 142 -22.04 14.20 12.89
CA PRO A 142 -20.72 13.61 13.11
C PRO A 142 -20.89 12.35 13.98
N ARG A 143 -20.52 11.21 13.44
CA ARG A 143 -20.33 9.97 14.18
C ARG A 143 -18.89 9.88 14.65
#